data_aac5696b988b5024a235ff5a1d24db3a
#
_entry.id   aac5696b988b5024a235ff5a1d24db3a
#
_cell.length_a   1.000
_cell.length_b   1.000
_cell.length_c   1.000
_cell.angle_alpha   90.00
_cell.angle_beta   90.00
_cell.angle_gamma   90.00
#
_symmetry.space_group_name_H-M   'P 1'
#
loop_
_entity.id
_entity.type
_entity.pdbx_description
1 polymer ?
#
loop_
_entity_poly.entity_id
_entity_poly.type
_entity_poly.pdbx_seq_one_letter_code
_entity_poly.pdbx_strand_id
1 'polypeptide(L)'
;MNSNDELTVAYVMSRFPKLTETFILAELEAMDRAGVRIELFPLLRQTGEPVQPAAVRWVERAHYLPFLSLPILRAQWWFLRDRQRRRRYLGAFFDMLGETWRSPNFFLGGLGIFPKVARMALDMRELGVEHVHCHFANHPALAGWLIHRLVGIPYSFTAHGSDLHVDRTMLPTKVDEAAFVATISHDNRSVIEATAGPSAQPKVTIIHCGVDPAAFAPVDRPAVGPLRIVAVGTLHEVKGQIHLIEACRILTERGVDVLCRFIGDGPDREALQARIDGYGLGDRVVLAGRMTTDAVVAELAGADVLVAASVPTKGGKREGIPVVLMEAMASGLPVVASRLSGIPELVADGVSGLLVPPGDAHALADALATLAEDPDLRRRLGAAGRDTVLDDFDVDRNAARLAERIRRASREPGDGAPTDPAANATIREPAA
;
A
#
# COMPACT_ATOMS: atom_id res chain seq x y z
N MET A 1 29.07 17.80 -4.90
CA MET A 1 28.33 16.66 -5.41
C MET A 1 27.90 17.05 -6.82
N ASN A 2 28.35 16.31 -7.83
CA ASN A 2 28.08 16.62 -9.22
C ASN A 2 26.58 16.40 -9.50
N SER A 3 25.93 17.34 -10.18
CA SER A 3 24.51 17.33 -10.59
C SER A 3 24.11 16.20 -11.57
N ASN A 4 24.98 15.19 -11.74
CA ASN A 4 24.81 14.09 -12.71
C ASN A 4 24.49 12.73 -12.04
N ASP A 5 24.15 12.71 -10.72
CA ASP A 5 23.97 11.45 -9.95
C ASP A 5 22.57 11.34 -9.32
N GLU A 6 21.63 12.20 -9.74
CA GLU A 6 20.26 12.19 -9.23
C GLU A 6 19.44 11.12 -9.96
N LEU A 7 19.16 10.00 -9.28
CA LEU A 7 18.34 8.90 -9.82
C LEU A 7 16.92 9.38 -10.12
N THR A 8 16.48 9.24 -11.38
CA THR A 8 15.11 9.58 -11.80
C THR A 8 14.24 8.33 -11.89
N VAL A 9 13.21 8.23 -11.05
CA VAL A 9 12.31 7.07 -10.96
C VAL A 9 10.89 7.46 -11.32
N ALA A 10 10.27 6.72 -12.23
CA ALA A 10 8.84 6.84 -12.49
C ALA A 10 8.04 5.96 -11.53
N TYR A 11 7.09 6.55 -10.82
CA TYR A 11 6.15 5.83 -9.97
C TYR A 11 4.83 5.60 -10.70
N VAL A 12 4.42 4.34 -10.83
CA VAL A 12 3.17 3.94 -11.48
C VAL A 12 2.22 3.34 -10.45
N MET A 13 1.00 3.86 -10.39
CA MET A 13 -0.06 3.39 -9.50
C MET A 13 -1.43 3.41 -10.18
N SER A 14 -2.39 2.67 -9.64
CA SER A 14 -3.72 2.55 -10.26
C SER A 14 -4.45 3.89 -10.32
N ARG A 15 -4.49 4.61 -9.20
CA ARG A 15 -5.15 5.92 -9.04
C ARG A 15 -4.36 6.80 -8.08
N PHE A 16 -4.38 8.13 -8.33
CA PHE A 16 -3.80 9.11 -7.43
C PHE A 16 -4.57 10.44 -7.51
N PRO A 17 -4.71 11.23 -6.42
CA PRO A 17 -4.42 10.86 -5.05
C PRO A 17 -5.55 9.99 -4.47
N LYS A 18 -5.22 9.04 -3.59
CA LYS A 18 -6.20 8.18 -2.94
C LYS A 18 -6.06 8.29 -1.43
N LEU A 19 -7.16 8.66 -0.78
CA LEU A 19 -7.18 8.96 0.67
C LEU A 19 -6.74 7.78 1.55
N THR A 20 -7.01 6.55 1.09
CA THR A 20 -6.73 5.31 1.85
C THR A 20 -5.34 4.73 1.61
N GLU A 21 -4.53 5.32 0.72
CA GLU A 21 -3.19 4.85 0.39
C GLU A 21 -2.11 5.81 0.96
N THR A 22 -2.25 6.17 2.24
CA THR A 22 -1.35 7.09 2.95
C THR A 22 0.10 6.64 2.95
N PHE A 23 0.33 5.32 2.96
CA PHE A 23 1.66 4.72 2.92
C PHE A 23 2.42 5.02 1.61
N ILE A 24 1.71 5.12 0.46
CA ILE A 24 2.35 5.51 -0.81
C ILE A 24 2.82 6.97 -0.72
N LEU A 25 1.97 7.85 -0.18
CA LEU A 25 2.33 9.25 -0.02
C LEU A 25 3.54 9.41 0.93
N ALA A 26 3.55 8.69 2.04
CA ALA A 26 4.67 8.69 2.98
C ALA A 26 5.96 8.17 2.32
N GLU A 27 5.88 7.12 1.49
CA GLU A 27 7.02 6.62 0.72
C GLU A 27 7.52 7.63 -0.31
N LEU A 28 6.63 8.30 -1.07
CA LEU A 28 7.01 9.35 -2.02
C LEU A 28 7.77 10.48 -1.34
N GLU A 29 7.27 10.95 -0.17
CA GLU A 29 7.92 11.98 0.63
C GLU A 29 9.31 11.54 1.12
N ALA A 30 9.42 10.30 1.60
CA ALA A 30 10.68 9.75 2.09
C ALA A 30 11.70 9.51 0.97
N MET A 31 11.26 9.06 -0.20
CA MET A 31 12.11 8.89 -1.38
C MET A 31 12.64 10.24 -1.91
N ASP A 32 11.79 11.29 -1.91
CA ASP A 32 12.19 12.66 -2.27
C ASP A 32 13.26 13.18 -1.29
N ARG A 33 13.08 12.95 0.03
CA ARG A 33 14.11 13.25 1.05
C ARG A 33 15.40 12.44 0.84
N ALA A 34 15.31 11.23 0.33
CA ALA A 34 16.45 10.38 0.01
C ALA A 34 17.18 10.78 -1.29
N GLY A 35 16.81 11.90 -1.92
CA GLY A 35 17.43 12.44 -3.13
C GLY A 35 17.09 11.64 -4.39
N VAL A 36 15.90 11.07 -4.47
CA VAL A 36 15.36 10.43 -5.68
C VAL A 36 14.40 11.40 -6.36
N ARG A 37 14.67 11.70 -7.62
CA ARG A 37 13.74 12.47 -8.43
C ARG A 37 12.58 11.59 -8.87
N ILE A 38 11.37 11.96 -8.44
CA ILE A 38 10.16 11.18 -8.71
C ILE A 38 9.33 11.83 -9.80
N GLU A 39 9.01 11.04 -10.83
CA GLU A 39 8.04 11.36 -11.88
C GLU A 39 6.80 10.47 -11.70
N LEU A 40 5.65 11.07 -11.41
CA LEU A 40 4.45 10.34 -11.01
C LEU A 40 3.52 10.09 -12.19
N PHE A 41 3.23 8.81 -12.49
CA PHE A 41 2.41 8.37 -13.63
C PHE A 41 1.20 7.53 -13.18
N PRO A 42 0.14 8.12 -12.63
CA PRO A 42 -1.06 7.38 -12.28
C PRO A 42 -1.80 6.89 -13.52
N LEU A 43 -2.28 5.64 -13.49
CA LEU A 43 -3.12 5.11 -14.56
C LEU A 43 -4.44 5.87 -14.66
N LEU A 44 -4.99 6.30 -13.52
CA LEU A 44 -6.22 7.08 -13.45
C LEU A 44 -6.08 8.22 -12.44
N ARG A 45 -6.79 9.32 -12.69
CA ARG A 45 -6.97 10.37 -11.69
C ARG A 45 -8.10 9.98 -10.74
N GLN A 46 -7.86 10.08 -9.43
CA GLN A 46 -8.94 9.96 -8.45
C GLN A 46 -9.72 11.29 -8.39
N THR A 47 -11.05 11.19 -8.41
CA THR A 47 -11.95 12.33 -8.32
C THR A 47 -13.01 12.04 -7.25
N GLY A 48 -13.58 13.09 -6.66
CA GLY A 48 -14.66 12.96 -5.69
C GLY A 48 -14.24 12.66 -4.26
N GLU A 49 -12.92 12.58 -3.98
CA GLU A 49 -12.40 12.46 -2.62
C GLU A 49 -11.60 13.72 -2.23
N PRO A 50 -11.57 14.09 -0.94
CA PRO A 50 -10.70 15.16 -0.47
C PRO A 50 -9.23 14.82 -0.73
N VAL A 51 -8.46 15.81 -1.15
CA VAL A 51 -7.01 15.66 -1.34
C VAL A 51 -6.31 16.01 -0.04
N GLN A 52 -5.44 15.12 0.44
CA GLN A 52 -4.60 15.40 1.61
C GLN A 52 -3.66 16.56 1.30
N PRO A 53 -3.40 17.49 2.25
CA PRO A 53 -2.49 18.63 2.01
C PRO A 53 -1.12 18.21 1.49
N ALA A 54 -0.53 17.15 2.03
CA ALA A 54 0.75 16.60 1.59
C ALA A 54 0.72 16.05 0.15
N ALA A 55 -0.46 15.64 -0.38
CA ALA A 55 -0.58 15.12 -1.73
C ALA A 55 -0.66 16.23 -2.81
N VAL A 56 -0.94 17.49 -2.43
CA VAL A 56 -1.18 18.58 -3.39
C VAL A 56 0.00 18.77 -4.33
N ARG A 57 1.23 18.87 -3.79
CA ARG A 57 2.45 19.03 -4.60
C ARG A 57 2.67 17.88 -5.59
N TRP A 58 2.26 16.67 -5.23
CA TRP A 58 2.39 15.49 -6.08
C TRP A 58 1.31 15.44 -7.16
N VAL A 59 0.09 15.90 -6.86
CA VAL A 59 -0.99 16.04 -7.85
C VAL A 59 -0.63 17.02 -8.95
N GLU A 60 0.03 18.13 -8.61
CA GLU A 60 0.48 19.15 -9.57
C GLU A 60 1.60 18.64 -10.51
N ARG A 61 2.44 17.73 -10.01
CA ARG A 61 3.55 17.12 -10.77
C ARG A 61 3.18 15.85 -11.51
N ALA A 62 1.99 15.27 -11.21
CA ALA A 62 1.59 13.99 -11.77
C ALA A 62 1.22 14.10 -13.27
N HIS A 63 1.74 13.17 -14.06
CA HIS A 63 1.48 13.05 -15.49
C HIS A 63 0.17 12.33 -15.75
N TYR A 64 -0.95 13.06 -15.71
CA TYR A 64 -2.27 12.50 -16.02
C TYR A 64 -2.51 12.48 -17.53
N LEU A 65 -2.69 11.30 -18.08
CA LEU A 65 -3.04 11.12 -19.49
C LEU A 65 -4.52 10.69 -19.63
N PRO A 66 -5.28 11.20 -20.58
CA PRO A 66 -6.60 10.66 -20.92
C PRO A 66 -6.48 9.28 -21.58
N PHE A 67 -7.59 8.56 -21.75
CA PHE A 67 -7.57 7.29 -22.49
C PHE A 67 -7.41 7.47 -24.01
N LEU A 68 -7.90 8.57 -24.54
CA LEU A 68 -7.82 8.89 -25.96
C LEU A 68 -7.40 10.36 -26.13
N SER A 69 -6.31 10.56 -26.87
CA SER A 69 -5.82 11.89 -27.24
C SER A 69 -4.89 11.79 -28.43
N LEU A 70 -4.66 12.92 -29.10
CA LEU A 70 -3.73 12.97 -30.24
C LEU A 70 -2.31 12.51 -29.87
N PRO A 71 -1.72 12.88 -28.71
CA PRO A 71 -0.42 12.34 -28.28
C PRO A 71 -0.41 10.82 -28.13
N ILE A 72 -1.50 10.20 -27.62
CA ILE A 72 -1.61 8.75 -27.53
C ILE A 72 -1.65 8.11 -28.93
N LEU A 73 -2.41 8.66 -29.86
CA LEU A 73 -2.46 8.16 -31.24
C LEU A 73 -1.10 8.29 -31.94
N ARG A 74 -0.42 9.44 -31.75
CA ARG A 74 0.95 9.65 -32.26
C ARG A 74 1.94 8.63 -31.68
N ALA A 75 1.82 8.26 -30.43
CA ALA A 75 2.67 7.23 -29.82
C ALA A 75 2.47 5.86 -30.49
N GLN A 76 1.21 5.45 -30.76
CA GLN A 76 0.95 4.19 -31.49
C GLN A 76 1.63 4.20 -32.84
N TRP A 77 1.42 5.30 -33.59
CA TRP A 77 2.04 5.44 -34.92
C TRP A 77 3.57 5.43 -34.86
N TRP A 78 4.17 6.06 -33.84
CA TRP A 78 5.63 6.05 -33.64
C TRP A 78 6.17 4.62 -33.44
N PHE A 79 5.49 3.79 -32.66
CA PHE A 79 5.87 2.38 -32.47
C PHE A 79 5.68 1.57 -33.75
N LEU A 80 4.61 1.80 -34.53
CA LEU A 80 4.26 1.00 -35.70
C LEU A 80 5.07 1.36 -36.94
N ARG A 81 5.66 2.56 -37.00
CA ARG A 81 6.39 3.05 -38.19
C ARG A 81 7.71 2.33 -38.41
N ASP A 82 8.43 1.97 -37.38
CA ASP A 82 9.70 1.28 -37.44
C ASP A 82 9.56 -0.22 -37.24
N ARG A 83 10.32 -1.04 -37.99
CA ARG A 83 10.20 -2.52 -37.95
C ARG A 83 10.53 -3.12 -36.61
N GLN A 84 11.59 -2.63 -35.94
CA GLN A 84 12.03 -3.16 -34.65
C GLN A 84 11.07 -2.76 -33.53
N ARG A 85 10.68 -1.49 -33.49
CA ARG A 85 9.69 -0.97 -32.52
C ARG A 85 8.34 -1.65 -32.70
N ARG A 86 7.88 -1.85 -33.93
CA ARG A 86 6.64 -2.55 -34.25
C ARG A 86 6.67 -3.99 -33.73
N ARG A 87 7.79 -4.71 -33.91
CA ARG A 87 7.93 -6.07 -33.39
C ARG A 87 7.80 -6.11 -31.86
N ARG A 88 8.46 -5.20 -31.14
CA ARG A 88 8.34 -5.08 -29.67
C ARG A 88 6.91 -4.73 -29.25
N TYR A 89 6.31 -3.75 -29.92
CA TYR A 89 4.96 -3.28 -29.65
C TYR A 89 3.91 -4.39 -29.83
N LEU A 90 3.93 -5.06 -30.97
CA LEU A 90 2.99 -6.16 -31.27
C LEU A 90 3.30 -7.38 -30.38
N GLY A 91 4.56 -7.71 -30.14
CA GLY A 91 4.96 -8.77 -29.22
C GLY A 91 4.39 -8.53 -27.83
N ALA A 92 4.66 -7.38 -27.22
CA ALA A 92 4.13 -7.04 -25.89
C ALA A 92 2.59 -7.05 -25.85
N PHE A 93 1.93 -6.60 -26.92
CA PHE A 93 0.47 -6.61 -27.02
C PHE A 93 -0.10 -8.04 -27.05
N PHE A 94 0.44 -8.91 -27.90
CA PHE A 94 -0.05 -10.28 -28.03
C PHE A 94 0.31 -11.15 -26.82
N ASP A 95 1.49 -10.96 -26.22
CA ASP A 95 1.89 -11.64 -24.99
C ASP A 95 0.94 -11.26 -23.84
N MET A 96 0.64 -9.96 -23.69
CA MET A 96 -0.36 -9.47 -22.73
C MET A 96 -1.73 -10.14 -22.95
N LEU A 97 -2.23 -10.19 -24.20
CA LEU A 97 -3.51 -10.82 -24.49
C LEU A 97 -3.49 -12.32 -24.17
N GLY A 98 -2.41 -13.02 -24.54
CA GLY A 98 -2.25 -14.45 -24.32
C GLY A 98 -2.24 -14.82 -22.84
N GLU A 99 -1.73 -13.95 -21.97
CA GLU A 99 -1.66 -14.22 -20.53
C GLU A 99 -2.86 -13.71 -19.74
N THR A 100 -3.60 -12.72 -20.26
CA THR A 100 -4.72 -12.10 -19.54
C THR A 100 -6.10 -12.62 -19.92
N TRP A 101 -6.24 -13.40 -21.02
CA TRP A 101 -7.54 -13.80 -21.58
C TRP A 101 -8.46 -14.55 -20.59
N ARG A 102 -7.90 -15.20 -19.57
CA ARG A 102 -8.67 -15.93 -18.53
C ARG A 102 -9.19 -15.03 -17.42
N SER A 103 -8.68 -13.81 -17.27
CA SER A 103 -9.16 -12.83 -16.30
C SER A 103 -9.81 -11.66 -17.05
N PRO A 104 -11.15 -11.56 -17.06
CA PRO A 104 -11.84 -10.46 -17.72
C PRO A 104 -11.37 -9.07 -17.22
N ASN A 105 -11.07 -8.95 -15.94
CA ASN A 105 -10.57 -7.73 -15.34
C ASN A 105 -9.19 -7.32 -15.93
N PHE A 106 -8.23 -8.26 -15.97
CA PHE A 106 -6.91 -7.98 -16.54
C PHE A 106 -6.97 -7.82 -18.06
N PHE A 107 -7.79 -8.59 -18.76
CA PHE A 107 -7.94 -8.52 -20.20
C PHE A 107 -8.50 -7.15 -20.65
N LEU A 108 -9.65 -6.75 -20.11
CA LEU A 108 -10.26 -5.47 -20.47
C LEU A 108 -9.44 -4.29 -19.93
N GLY A 109 -8.92 -4.41 -18.72
CA GLY A 109 -8.03 -3.40 -18.13
C GLY A 109 -6.76 -3.24 -18.96
N GLY A 110 -6.12 -4.34 -19.36
CA GLY A 110 -4.93 -4.35 -20.24
C GLY A 110 -5.19 -3.67 -21.58
N LEU A 111 -6.28 -4.04 -22.26
CA LEU A 111 -6.69 -3.38 -23.51
C LEU A 111 -6.89 -1.87 -23.32
N GLY A 112 -7.53 -1.45 -22.23
CA GLY A 112 -7.76 -0.05 -21.94
C GLY A 112 -6.50 0.75 -21.67
N ILE A 113 -5.54 0.18 -20.91
CA ILE A 113 -4.32 0.90 -20.53
C ILE A 113 -3.21 0.82 -21.59
N PHE A 114 -3.18 -0.20 -22.46
CA PHE A 114 -2.07 -0.46 -23.39
C PHE A 114 -1.70 0.77 -24.24
N PRO A 115 -2.65 1.45 -24.95
CA PRO A 115 -2.31 2.62 -25.74
C PRO A 115 -1.75 3.79 -24.90
N LYS A 116 -2.28 3.95 -23.70
CA LYS A 116 -1.86 4.97 -22.74
C LYS A 116 -0.45 4.68 -22.23
N VAL A 117 -0.16 3.43 -21.85
CA VAL A 117 1.16 2.98 -21.39
C VAL A 117 2.22 3.14 -22.47
N ALA A 118 1.87 2.92 -23.74
CA ALA A 118 2.78 3.19 -24.86
C ALA A 118 3.17 4.69 -24.94
N ARG A 119 2.24 5.61 -24.65
CA ARG A 119 2.58 7.04 -24.54
C ARG A 119 3.43 7.32 -23.31
N MET A 120 3.04 6.78 -22.13
CA MET A 120 3.82 6.91 -20.90
C MET A 120 5.28 6.46 -21.07
N ALA A 121 5.50 5.36 -21.79
CA ALA A 121 6.84 4.85 -22.08
C ALA A 121 7.71 5.85 -22.85
N LEU A 122 7.12 6.60 -23.79
CA LEU A 122 7.83 7.66 -24.52
C LEU A 122 8.09 8.88 -23.64
N ASP A 123 7.10 9.30 -22.84
CA ASP A 123 7.25 10.42 -21.90
C ASP A 123 8.37 10.13 -20.88
N MET A 124 8.40 8.92 -20.32
CA MET A 124 9.44 8.50 -19.37
C MET A 124 10.84 8.53 -20.01
N ARG A 125 10.97 8.13 -21.28
CA ARG A 125 12.25 8.26 -21.99
C ARG A 125 12.67 9.71 -22.18
N GLU A 126 11.75 10.59 -22.56
CA GLU A 126 11.99 12.02 -22.74
C GLU A 126 12.41 12.69 -21.43
N LEU A 127 11.85 12.23 -20.29
CA LEU A 127 12.19 12.70 -18.95
C LEU A 127 13.48 12.10 -18.38
N GLY A 128 14.11 11.15 -19.07
CA GLY A 128 15.33 10.48 -18.60
C GLY A 128 15.09 9.53 -17.42
N VAL A 129 13.91 8.91 -17.36
CA VAL A 129 13.60 7.92 -16.32
C VAL A 129 14.51 6.71 -16.45
N GLU A 130 15.18 6.37 -15.34
CA GLU A 130 16.13 5.27 -15.25
C GLU A 130 15.50 3.97 -14.72
N HIS A 131 14.40 4.09 -13.97
CA HIS A 131 13.69 2.96 -13.39
C HIS A 131 12.20 3.24 -13.25
N VAL A 132 11.36 2.22 -13.43
CA VAL A 132 9.92 2.28 -13.16
C VAL A 132 9.59 1.49 -11.92
N HIS A 133 9.07 2.15 -10.88
CA HIS A 133 8.57 1.48 -9.68
C HIS A 133 7.04 1.51 -9.65
N CYS A 134 6.41 0.35 -9.45
CA CYS A 134 4.97 0.22 -9.50
C CYS A 134 4.41 -0.15 -8.12
N HIS A 135 3.36 0.53 -7.68
CA HIS A 135 2.62 0.07 -6.51
C HIS A 135 1.49 -0.86 -6.92
N PHE A 136 1.45 -2.03 -6.28
CA PHE A 136 0.58 -3.17 -6.51
C PHE A 136 0.97 -4.07 -7.70
N ALA A 137 0.88 -5.38 -7.48
CA ALA A 137 1.18 -6.44 -8.46
C ALA A 137 0.13 -6.57 -9.57
N ASN A 138 -0.94 -5.76 -9.57
CA ASN A 138 -2.02 -5.78 -10.55
C ASN A 138 -1.72 -4.91 -11.80
N HIS A 139 -2.63 -4.01 -12.22
CA HIS A 139 -2.46 -3.19 -13.43
C HIS A 139 -1.24 -2.26 -13.43
N PRO A 140 -0.80 -1.65 -12.31
CA PRO A 140 0.46 -0.92 -12.29
C PRO A 140 1.68 -1.77 -12.65
N ALA A 141 1.80 -2.97 -12.08
CA ALA A 141 2.89 -3.88 -12.45
C ALA A 141 2.78 -4.37 -13.91
N LEU A 142 1.56 -4.54 -14.44
CA LEU A 142 1.35 -4.78 -15.88
C LEU A 142 1.85 -3.59 -16.72
N ALA A 143 1.58 -2.35 -16.28
CA ALA A 143 2.07 -1.17 -16.98
C ALA A 143 3.61 -1.09 -16.93
N GLY A 144 4.24 -1.37 -15.79
CA GLY A 144 5.70 -1.46 -15.66
C GLY A 144 6.31 -2.51 -16.59
N TRP A 145 5.73 -3.70 -16.64
CA TRP A 145 6.12 -4.75 -17.56
C TRP A 145 5.99 -4.32 -19.05
N LEU A 146 4.88 -3.68 -19.42
CA LEU A 146 4.70 -3.15 -20.77
C LEU A 146 5.75 -2.08 -21.12
N ILE A 147 6.03 -1.14 -20.20
CA ILE A 147 7.06 -0.10 -20.41
C ILE A 147 8.42 -0.75 -20.65
N HIS A 148 8.79 -1.73 -19.83
CA HIS A 148 10.02 -2.49 -20.00
C HIS A 148 10.10 -3.13 -21.39
N ARG A 149 9.06 -3.86 -21.80
CA ARG A 149 9.00 -4.51 -23.13
C ARG A 149 9.05 -3.53 -24.29
N LEU A 150 8.43 -2.36 -24.14
CA LEU A 150 8.35 -1.34 -25.20
C LEU A 150 9.66 -0.57 -25.37
N VAL A 151 10.28 -0.13 -24.28
CA VAL A 151 11.40 0.83 -24.32
C VAL A 151 12.65 0.41 -23.54
N GLY A 152 12.60 -0.70 -22.83
CA GLY A 152 13.76 -1.29 -22.12
C GLY A 152 14.09 -0.67 -20.76
N ILE A 153 13.27 0.25 -20.23
CA ILE A 153 13.48 0.79 -18.89
C ILE A 153 13.25 -0.36 -17.86
N PRO A 154 14.20 -0.64 -16.95
CA PRO A 154 14.00 -1.66 -15.92
C PRO A 154 12.85 -1.29 -15.01
N TYR A 155 12.12 -2.30 -14.50
CA TYR A 155 11.02 -2.05 -13.60
C TYR A 155 11.04 -2.97 -12.37
N SER A 156 10.41 -2.49 -11.32
CA SER A 156 10.10 -3.23 -10.10
C SER A 156 8.69 -2.91 -9.63
N PHE A 157 8.19 -3.70 -8.69
CA PHE A 157 6.91 -3.37 -8.07
C PHE A 157 6.89 -3.77 -6.59
N THR A 158 6.08 -3.04 -5.81
CA THR A 158 5.77 -3.39 -4.42
C THR A 158 4.39 -4.04 -4.36
N ALA A 159 4.33 -5.27 -3.83
CA ALA A 159 3.10 -6.02 -3.59
C ALA A 159 2.64 -5.81 -2.14
N HIS A 160 1.36 -5.40 -1.97
CA HIS A 160 0.83 -4.96 -0.68
C HIS A 160 -0.11 -5.95 0.01
N GLY A 161 -0.52 -7.04 -0.64
CA GLY A 161 -1.37 -8.10 -0.09
C GLY A 161 -2.69 -8.25 -0.82
N SER A 162 -3.58 -7.28 -0.82
CA SER A 162 -4.88 -7.40 -1.51
C SER A 162 -4.75 -7.71 -3.00
N ASP A 163 -3.70 -7.23 -3.62
CA ASP A 163 -3.30 -7.46 -5.02
C ASP A 163 -2.73 -8.87 -5.27
N LEU A 164 -2.35 -9.58 -4.22
CA LEU A 164 -1.86 -10.96 -4.28
C LEU A 164 -2.95 -12.01 -3.98
N HIS A 165 -3.99 -11.62 -3.24
CA HIS A 165 -5.00 -12.57 -2.75
C HIS A 165 -6.24 -12.66 -3.63
N VAL A 166 -6.52 -11.65 -4.47
CA VAL A 166 -7.75 -11.59 -5.29
C VAL A 166 -7.51 -12.11 -6.70
N ASP A 167 -6.51 -11.60 -7.40
CA ASP A 167 -6.22 -12.00 -8.80
C ASP A 167 -4.71 -11.93 -9.07
N ARG A 168 -4.11 -13.07 -9.35
CA ARG A 168 -2.67 -13.26 -9.60
C ARG A 168 -2.31 -13.37 -11.08
N THR A 169 -3.20 -12.91 -11.96
CA THR A 169 -2.98 -12.97 -13.40
C THR A 169 -1.64 -12.36 -13.78
N MET A 170 -0.86 -13.05 -14.60
CA MET A 170 0.49 -12.66 -15.02
C MET A 170 1.52 -12.49 -13.87
N LEU A 171 1.25 -12.91 -12.65
CA LEU A 171 2.21 -12.71 -11.56
C LEU A 171 3.56 -13.39 -11.85
N PRO A 172 3.62 -14.66 -12.34
CA PRO A 172 4.90 -15.29 -12.71
C PRO A 172 5.69 -14.48 -13.72
N THR A 173 5.08 -14.08 -14.83
CA THR A 173 5.72 -13.29 -15.90
C THR A 173 6.20 -11.93 -15.40
N LYS A 174 5.37 -11.24 -14.60
CA LYS A 174 5.74 -9.95 -14.01
C LYS A 174 6.93 -10.07 -13.06
N VAL A 175 7.00 -11.14 -12.27
CA VAL A 175 8.13 -11.41 -11.36
C VAL A 175 9.38 -11.79 -12.14
N ASP A 176 9.23 -12.63 -13.16
CA ASP A 176 10.38 -13.13 -13.93
C ASP A 176 11.11 -12.01 -14.68
N GLU A 177 10.37 -11.05 -15.24
CA GLU A 177 10.95 -9.94 -16.00
C GLU A 177 11.23 -8.68 -15.14
N ALA A 178 10.74 -8.62 -13.91
CA ALA A 178 11.09 -7.52 -13.00
C ALA A 178 12.58 -7.58 -12.59
N ALA A 179 13.20 -6.41 -12.45
CA ALA A 179 14.53 -6.29 -11.87
C ALA A 179 14.55 -6.78 -10.40
N PHE A 180 13.50 -6.47 -9.66
CA PHE A 180 13.19 -7.03 -8.35
C PHE A 180 11.71 -6.82 -8.00
N VAL A 181 11.25 -7.52 -6.98
CA VAL A 181 9.92 -7.35 -6.39
C VAL A 181 10.09 -7.02 -4.91
N ALA A 182 9.56 -5.89 -4.48
CA ALA A 182 9.41 -5.59 -3.08
C ALA A 182 8.07 -6.14 -2.57
N THR A 183 8.04 -6.57 -1.32
CA THR A 183 6.80 -6.94 -0.63
C THR A 183 6.87 -6.55 0.83
N ILE A 184 5.69 -6.31 1.42
CA ILE A 184 5.59 -5.71 2.75
C ILE A 184 5.65 -6.74 3.89
N SER A 185 5.69 -8.05 3.58
CA SER A 185 5.66 -9.09 4.62
C SER A 185 6.23 -10.43 4.13
N HIS A 186 6.63 -11.29 5.06
CA HIS A 186 7.02 -12.68 4.80
C HIS A 186 5.83 -13.51 4.29
N ASP A 187 4.61 -13.24 4.79
CA ASP A 187 3.38 -13.88 4.29
C ASP A 187 3.22 -13.62 2.78
N ASN A 188 3.29 -12.36 2.36
CA ASN A 188 3.23 -11.99 0.95
C ASN A 188 4.36 -12.61 0.12
N ARG A 189 5.60 -12.62 0.66
CA ARG A 189 6.74 -13.27 0.01
C ARG A 189 6.44 -14.74 -0.28
N SER A 190 5.93 -15.46 0.70
CA SER A 190 5.56 -16.87 0.55
C SER A 190 4.51 -17.06 -0.55
N VAL A 191 3.51 -16.17 -0.64
CA VAL A 191 2.49 -16.19 -1.70
C VAL A 191 3.10 -15.96 -3.09
N ILE A 192 4.03 -14.99 -3.21
CA ILE A 192 4.71 -14.69 -4.48
C ILE A 192 5.56 -15.89 -4.92
N GLU A 193 6.40 -16.42 -4.02
CA GLU A 193 7.27 -17.57 -4.30
C GLU A 193 6.48 -18.84 -4.66
N ALA A 194 5.38 -19.11 -3.95
CA ALA A 194 4.50 -20.23 -4.26
C ALA A 194 3.81 -20.10 -5.64
N THR A 195 3.54 -18.85 -6.09
CA THR A 195 2.85 -18.59 -7.35
C THR A 195 3.81 -18.52 -8.54
N ALA A 196 4.94 -17.81 -8.37
CA ALA A 196 5.90 -17.55 -9.45
C ALA A 196 7.01 -18.62 -9.54
N GLY A 197 7.12 -19.50 -8.53
CA GLY A 197 8.08 -20.59 -8.52
C GLY A 197 9.48 -20.18 -8.01
N PRO A 198 10.48 -21.11 -8.08
CA PRO A 198 11.81 -20.92 -7.47
C PRO A 198 12.62 -19.73 -8.04
N SER A 199 12.37 -19.33 -9.29
CA SER A 199 13.01 -18.18 -9.93
C SER A 199 12.69 -16.86 -9.23
N ALA A 200 11.60 -16.79 -8.47
CA ALA A 200 11.19 -15.62 -7.72
C ALA A 200 12.09 -15.33 -6.50
N GLN A 201 12.64 -16.35 -5.85
CA GLN A 201 13.37 -16.21 -4.59
C GLN A 201 14.48 -15.15 -4.59
N PRO A 202 15.39 -15.09 -5.58
CA PRO A 202 16.45 -14.09 -5.59
C PRO A 202 15.95 -12.67 -5.89
N LYS A 203 14.76 -12.55 -6.44
CA LYS A 203 14.17 -11.27 -6.87
C LYS A 203 13.29 -10.63 -5.79
N VAL A 204 12.70 -11.43 -4.89
CA VAL A 204 11.77 -10.93 -3.88
C VAL A 204 12.53 -10.43 -2.65
N THR A 205 12.31 -9.18 -2.29
CA THR A 205 12.86 -8.55 -1.08
C THR A 205 11.74 -8.02 -0.19
N ILE A 206 11.91 -8.11 1.13
CA ILE A 206 10.96 -7.55 2.07
C ILE A 206 11.38 -6.12 2.39
N ILE A 207 10.49 -5.18 2.10
CA ILE A 207 10.59 -3.78 2.47
C ILE A 207 9.23 -3.42 3.04
N HIS A 208 9.13 -3.30 4.35
CA HIS A 208 7.88 -2.96 5.00
C HIS A 208 7.40 -1.56 4.60
N CYS A 209 6.08 -1.37 4.52
CA CYS A 209 5.54 -0.02 4.59
C CYS A 209 5.96 0.59 5.94
N GLY A 210 6.11 1.90 5.97
CA GLY A 210 6.49 2.60 7.19
C GLY A 210 5.59 3.78 7.47
N VAL A 211 5.76 4.33 8.66
CA VAL A 211 5.20 5.61 9.08
C VAL A 211 6.35 6.53 9.48
N ASP A 212 6.09 7.84 9.51
CA ASP A 212 7.02 8.79 10.12
C ASP A 212 6.81 8.78 11.64
N PRO A 213 7.75 8.22 12.43
CA PRO A 213 7.56 8.14 13.87
C PRO A 213 7.53 9.51 14.56
N ALA A 214 8.06 10.57 13.92
CA ALA A 214 8.06 11.91 14.46
C ALA A 214 6.65 12.55 14.43
N ALA A 215 5.80 12.09 13.50
CA ALA A 215 4.40 12.53 13.43
C ALA A 215 3.54 11.98 14.59
N PHE A 216 4.02 10.95 15.30
CA PHE A 216 3.29 10.24 16.37
C PHE A 216 4.08 10.26 17.68
N ALA A 217 4.01 11.39 18.39
CA ALA A 217 4.69 11.51 19.67
C ALA A 217 4.05 10.62 20.76
N PRO A 218 4.85 9.98 21.63
CA PRO A 218 4.32 9.29 22.78
C PRO A 218 3.54 10.21 23.70
N VAL A 219 2.42 9.74 24.21
CA VAL A 219 1.56 10.49 25.13
C VAL A 219 1.45 9.73 26.45
N ASP A 220 1.59 10.46 27.56
CA ASP A 220 1.30 9.92 28.89
C ASP A 220 -0.21 9.79 29.06
N ARG A 221 -0.68 8.60 29.44
CA ARG A 221 -2.10 8.23 29.50
C ARG A 221 -2.53 7.97 30.92
N PRO A 222 -3.63 8.59 31.39
CA PRO A 222 -4.11 8.36 32.75
C PRO A 222 -4.52 6.88 32.93
N ALA A 223 -4.15 6.33 34.06
CA ALA A 223 -4.43 4.92 34.40
C ALA A 223 -5.87 4.66 34.88
N VAL A 224 -6.68 5.70 35.05
CA VAL A 224 -7.99 5.65 35.71
C VAL A 224 -9.12 6.04 34.77
N GLY A 225 -10.26 5.38 34.87
CA GLY A 225 -11.45 5.63 34.06
C GLY A 225 -11.80 4.44 33.14
N PRO A 226 -12.79 4.60 32.27
CA PRO A 226 -13.14 3.59 31.28
C PRO A 226 -11.99 3.32 30.32
N LEU A 227 -11.83 2.07 29.86
CA LEU A 227 -10.86 1.73 28.83
C LEU A 227 -11.30 2.37 27.51
N ARG A 228 -10.53 3.32 27.01
CA ARG A 228 -10.79 4.04 25.75
C ARG A 228 -10.21 3.27 24.58
N ILE A 229 -11.09 2.64 23.82
CA ILE A 229 -10.76 1.81 22.66
C ILE A 229 -10.95 2.62 21.39
N VAL A 230 -9.98 2.61 20.48
CA VAL A 230 -10.12 3.18 19.16
C VAL A 230 -9.91 2.12 18.07
N ALA A 231 -10.72 2.19 17.01
CA ALA A 231 -10.54 1.40 15.80
C ALA A 231 -10.64 2.33 14.58
N VAL A 232 -9.63 2.32 13.72
CA VAL A 232 -9.53 3.23 12.56
C VAL A 232 -9.53 2.45 11.27
N GLY A 233 -10.37 2.85 10.32
CA GLY A 233 -10.41 2.27 8.97
C GLY A 233 -11.78 2.33 8.33
N THR A 234 -11.84 1.95 7.06
CA THR A 234 -13.10 1.84 6.32
C THR A 234 -14.05 0.86 7.01
N LEU A 235 -15.31 1.23 7.19
CA LEU A 235 -16.34 0.34 7.73
C LEU A 235 -16.69 -0.72 6.68
N HIS A 236 -16.00 -1.86 6.74
CA HIS A 236 -16.07 -2.93 5.75
C HIS A 236 -15.75 -4.28 6.41
N GLU A 237 -16.37 -5.37 5.95
CA GLU A 237 -16.23 -6.74 6.45
C GLU A 237 -14.78 -7.11 6.81
N VAL A 238 -13.81 -6.80 5.93
CA VAL A 238 -12.39 -7.14 6.13
C VAL A 238 -11.79 -6.55 7.39
N LYS A 239 -12.35 -5.46 7.93
CA LYS A 239 -11.88 -4.79 9.17
C LYS A 239 -12.44 -5.41 10.45
N GLY A 240 -13.46 -6.27 10.34
CA GLY A 240 -13.99 -7.04 11.45
C GLY A 240 -14.60 -6.24 12.60
N GLN A 241 -15.05 -4.98 12.34
CA GLN A 241 -15.61 -4.10 13.37
C GLN A 241 -16.77 -4.74 14.14
N ILE A 242 -17.52 -5.62 13.49
CA ILE A 242 -18.63 -6.34 14.13
C ILE A 242 -18.17 -7.19 15.33
N HIS A 243 -16.94 -7.77 15.25
CA HIS A 243 -16.38 -8.58 16.35
C HIS A 243 -15.93 -7.70 17.52
N LEU A 244 -15.48 -6.47 17.26
CA LEU A 244 -15.15 -5.51 18.31
C LEU A 244 -16.43 -4.99 19.00
N ILE A 245 -17.51 -4.76 18.27
CA ILE A 245 -18.82 -4.41 18.88
C ILE A 245 -19.30 -5.55 19.78
N GLU A 246 -19.17 -6.80 19.33
CA GLU A 246 -19.50 -7.99 20.16
C GLU A 246 -18.61 -8.09 21.40
N ALA A 247 -17.30 -7.83 21.27
CA ALA A 247 -16.39 -7.80 22.41
C ALA A 247 -16.77 -6.69 23.42
N CYS A 248 -17.18 -5.51 22.96
CA CYS A 248 -17.68 -4.44 23.83
C CYS A 248 -18.96 -4.87 24.60
N ARG A 249 -19.86 -5.63 23.96
CA ARG A 249 -21.02 -6.20 24.63
C ARG A 249 -20.61 -7.15 25.75
N ILE A 250 -19.71 -8.09 25.46
CA ILE A 250 -19.17 -9.06 26.42
C ILE A 250 -18.51 -8.36 27.61
N LEU A 251 -17.68 -7.33 27.35
CA LEU A 251 -17.01 -6.55 28.39
C LEU A 251 -18.04 -5.83 29.29
N THR A 252 -19.07 -5.21 28.69
CA THR A 252 -20.12 -4.53 29.42
C THR A 252 -20.90 -5.51 30.33
N GLU A 253 -21.21 -6.71 29.85
CA GLU A 253 -21.85 -7.77 30.64
C GLU A 253 -20.98 -8.28 31.80
N ARG A 254 -19.65 -8.22 31.62
CA ARG A 254 -18.67 -8.56 32.70
C ARG A 254 -18.44 -7.40 33.69
N GLY A 255 -19.07 -6.24 33.46
CA GLY A 255 -18.91 -5.06 34.33
C GLY A 255 -17.63 -4.25 34.03
N VAL A 256 -16.93 -4.52 32.92
CA VAL A 256 -15.75 -3.74 32.51
C VAL A 256 -16.24 -2.46 31.82
N ASP A 257 -15.79 -1.31 32.32
CA ASP A 257 -16.18 -0.01 31.77
C ASP A 257 -15.33 0.33 30.56
N VAL A 258 -15.98 0.47 29.40
CA VAL A 258 -15.31 0.70 28.09
C VAL A 258 -15.99 1.80 27.30
N LEU A 259 -15.21 2.58 26.55
CA LEU A 259 -15.65 3.52 25.54
C LEU A 259 -14.96 3.18 24.22
N CYS A 260 -15.70 2.86 23.18
CA CYS A 260 -15.16 2.45 21.88
C CYS A 260 -15.56 3.44 20.78
N ARG A 261 -14.57 3.93 20.02
CA ARG A 261 -14.78 4.85 18.92
C ARG A 261 -14.29 4.23 17.62
N PHE A 262 -15.16 4.11 16.64
CA PHE A 262 -14.82 3.69 15.28
C PHE A 262 -14.64 4.93 14.40
N ILE A 263 -13.43 5.12 13.89
CA ILE A 263 -13.06 6.24 13.03
C ILE A 263 -12.99 5.73 11.59
N GLY A 264 -13.82 6.29 10.76
CA GLY A 264 -13.96 5.92 9.36
C GLY A 264 -15.41 5.85 8.92
N ASP A 265 -15.60 5.52 7.66
CA ASP A 265 -16.92 5.38 7.05
C ASP A 265 -16.87 4.26 6.00
N GLY A 266 -18.01 3.71 5.63
CA GLY A 266 -18.05 2.65 4.64
C GLY A 266 -19.40 1.96 4.51
N PRO A 267 -19.47 0.95 3.62
CA PRO A 267 -20.73 0.30 3.28
C PRO A 267 -21.40 -0.40 4.47
N ASP A 268 -20.66 -0.80 5.50
CA ASP A 268 -21.21 -1.56 6.63
C ASP A 268 -21.75 -0.66 7.76
N ARG A 269 -21.71 0.70 7.59
CA ARG A 269 -22.09 1.66 8.62
C ARG A 269 -23.47 1.38 9.22
N GLU A 270 -24.49 1.22 8.39
CA GLU A 270 -25.86 0.99 8.83
C GLU A 270 -26.00 -0.34 9.60
N ALA A 271 -25.37 -1.40 9.11
CA ALA A 271 -25.38 -2.71 9.75
C ALA A 271 -24.67 -2.69 11.11
N LEU A 272 -23.55 -1.97 11.22
CA LEU A 272 -22.83 -1.80 12.49
C LEU A 272 -23.63 -0.95 13.48
N GLN A 273 -24.27 0.13 13.04
CA GLN A 273 -25.13 0.95 13.89
C GLN A 273 -26.32 0.13 14.43
N ALA A 274 -27.01 -0.61 13.57
CA ALA A 274 -28.11 -1.48 13.98
C ALA A 274 -27.65 -2.54 15.04
N ARG A 275 -26.39 -3.01 14.94
CA ARG A 275 -25.82 -3.93 15.93
C ARG A 275 -25.56 -3.25 17.26
N ILE A 276 -25.02 -2.03 17.25
CA ILE A 276 -24.80 -1.20 18.45
C ILE A 276 -26.13 -0.94 19.17
N ASP A 277 -27.14 -0.52 18.42
CA ASP A 277 -28.48 -0.21 18.95
C ASP A 277 -29.16 -1.48 19.51
N GLY A 278 -29.06 -2.60 18.80
CA GLY A 278 -29.63 -3.88 19.22
C GLY A 278 -29.00 -4.45 20.52
N TYR A 279 -27.77 -4.06 20.82
CA TYR A 279 -27.10 -4.40 22.07
C TYR A 279 -27.25 -3.35 23.17
N GLY A 280 -27.88 -2.22 22.89
CA GLY A 280 -28.03 -1.12 23.85
C GLY A 280 -26.69 -0.44 24.20
N LEU A 281 -25.74 -0.40 23.26
CA LEU A 281 -24.38 0.11 23.48
C LEU A 281 -24.18 1.56 23.03
N GLY A 282 -25.25 2.29 22.67
CA GLY A 282 -25.16 3.63 22.08
C GLY A 282 -24.38 4.65 22.90
N ASP A 283 -24.37 4.54 24.23
CA ASP A 283 -23.60 5.41 25.13
C ASP A 283 -22.12 5.04 25.24
N ARG A 284 -21.71 3.86 24.74
CA ARG A 284 -20.36 3.30 24.90
C ARG A 284 -19.63 3.08 23.60
N VAL A 285 -20.35 2.89 22.51
CA VAL A 285 -19.80 2.56 21.19
C VAL A 285 -20.30 3.55 20.15
N VAL A 286 -19.38 4.29 19.52
CA VAL A 286 -19.70 5.40 18.61
C VAL A 286 -19.04 5.20 17.25
N LEU A 287 -19.82 5.32 16.16
CA LEU A 287 -19.33 5.44 14.79
C LEU A 287 -19.03 6.92 14.50
N ALA A 288 -17.80 7.35 14.72
CA ALA A 288 -17.38 8.75 14.71
C ALA A 288 -17.26 9.38 13.30
N GLY A 289 -17.37 8.56 12.23
CA GLY A 289 -17.24 9.04 10.87
C GLY A 289 -15.81 9.24 10.42
N ARG A 290 -15.64 9.80 9.21
CA ARG A 290 -14.32 10.10 8.64
C ARG A 290 -13.68 11.28 9.35
N MET A 291 -12.37 11.19 9.54
CA MET A 291 -11.58 12.26 10.16
C MET A 291 -10.37 12.62 9.29
N THR A 292 -9.82 13.80 9.50
CA THR A 292 -8.52 14.21 8.94
C THR A 292 -7.39 13.47 9.66
N THR A 293 -6.20 13.44 9.07
CA THR A 293 -5.01 12.81 9.68
C THR A 293 -4.72 13.39 11.06
N ASP A 294 -4.76 14.73 11.23
CA ASP A 294 -4.52 15.38 12.52
C ASP A 294 -5.56 14.98 13.57
N ALA A 295 -6.83 14.84 13.17
CA ALA A 295 -7.88 14.37 14.07
C ALA A 295 -7.69 12.90 14.47
N VAL A 296 -7.22 12.05 13.54
CA VAL A 296 -6.86 10.65 13.86
C VAL A 296 -5.70 10.60 14.86
N VAL A 297 -4.66 11.41 14.67
CA VAL A 297 -3.54 11.53 15.63
C VAL A 297 -4.03 11.93 17.01
N ALA A 298 -4.94 12.91 17.09
CA ALA A 298 -5.54 13.33 18.37
C ALA A 298 -6.37 12.22 19.03
N GLU A 299 -7.14 11.45 18.26
CA GLU A 299 -7.89 10.29 18.78
C GLU A 299 -6.97 9.18 19.29
N LEU A 300 -5.87 8.88 18.57
CA LEU A 300 -4.85 7.92 19.02
C LEU A 300 -4.18 8.39 20.33
N ALA A 301 -3.88 9.68 20.46
CA ALA A 301 -3.33 10.26 21.68
C ALA A 301 -4.29 10.16 22.86
N GLY A 302 -5.60 10.28 22.62
CA GLY A 302 -6.65 10.16 23.64
C GLY A 302 -7.05 8.73 24.02
N ALA A 303 -6.62 7.72 23.29
CA ALA A 303 -7.01 6.33 23.50
C ALA A 303 -6.07 5.58 24.49
N ASP A 304 -6.54 4.47 25.05
CA ASP A 304 -5.78 3.55 25.90
C ASP A 304 -5.32 2.31 25.12
N VAL A 305 -6.02 1.96 24.03
CA VAL A 305 -5.70 0.82 23.16
C VAL A 305 -6.28 1.05 21.77
N LEU A 306 -5.50 0.67 20.74
CA LEU A 306 -6.04 0.53 19.37
C LEU A 306 -6.37 -0.93 19.09
N VAL A 307 -7.51 -1.16 18.44
CA VAL A 307 -7.94 -2.51 18.01
C VAL A 307 -8.02 -2.60 16.49
N ALA A 308 -7.39 -3.64 15.94
CA ALA A 308 -7.49 -4.03 14.54
C ALA A 308 -8.01 -5.47 14.44
N ALA A 309 -9.32 -5.64 14.48
CA ALA A 309 -10.01 -6.95 14.50
C ALA A 309 -10.17 -7.57 13.09
N SER A 310 -9.24 -7.35 12.18
CA SER A 310 -9.32 -7.74 10.77
C SER A 310 -9.61 -9.22 10.57
N VAL A 311 -10.44 -9.53 9.56
CA VAL A 311 -10.82 -10.90 9.22
C VAL A 311 -10.64 -11.16 7.71
N PRO A 312 -10.39 -12.42 7.30
CA PRO A 312 -10.48 -12.78 5.89
C PRO A 312 -11.93 -12.73 5.44
N THR A 313 -12.22 -12.09 4.30
CA THR A 313 -13.56 -12.09 3.73
C THR A 313 -13.86 -13.40 2.99
N LYS A 314 -15.14 -13.69 2.74
CA LYS A 314 -15.55 -14.86 1.94
C LYS A 314 -14.96 -14.84 0.52
N GLY A 315 -14.71 -13.66 -0.04
CA GLY A 315 -14.07 -13.48 -1.34
C GLY A 315 -12.54 -13.61 -1.34
N GLY A 316 -11.94 -14.01 -0.21
CA GLY A 316 -10.48 -14.19 -0.08
C GLY A 316 -9.70 -12.91 0.18
N LYS A 317 -10.34 -11.74 0.20
CA LYS A 317 -9.68 -10.46 0.53
C LYS A 317 -9.19 -10.49 1.98
N ARG A 318 -7.92 -10.11 2.16
CA ARG A 318 -7.26 -10.01 3.48
C ARG A 318 -6.53 -8.68 3.56
N GLU A 319 -6.32 -8.21 4.77
CA GLU A 319 -5.37 -7.13 5.01
C GLU A 319 -3.93 -7.67 5.00
N GLY A 320 -3.00 -6.82 4.60
CA GLY A 320 -1.58 -7.05 4.82
C GLY A 320 -1.20 -6.65 6.27
N ILE A 321 -0.40 -5.59 6.40
CA ILE A 321 -0.11 -4.97 7.70
C ILE A 321 -0.84 -3.62 7.73
N PRO A 322 -1.88 -3.43 8.58
CA PRO A 322 -2.60 -2.17 8.64
C PRO A 322 -1.70 -1.01 9.10
N VAL A 323 -1.66 0.06 8.34
CA VAL A 323 -0.83 1.25 8.67
C VAL A 323 -1.19 1.84 10.03
N VAL A 324 -2.47 1.83 10.38
CA VAL A 324 -2.94 2.36 11.68
C VAL A 324 -2.35 1.62 12.88
N LEU A 325 -1.95 0.35 12.74
CA LEU A 325 -1.21 -0.35 13.81
C LEU A 325 0.18 0.26 13.99
N MET A 326 0.87 0.60 12.89
CA MET A 326 2.18 1.27 12.94
C MET A 326 2.04 2.68 13.56
N GLU A 327 0.99 3.42 13.18
CA GLU A 327 0.69 4.76 13.71
C GLU A 327 0.43 4.72 15.23
N ALA A 328 -0.39 3.78 15.68
CA ALA A 328 -0.68 3.57 17.09
C ALA A 328 0.58 3.16 17.88
N MET A 329 1.32 2.18 17.39
CA MET A 329 2.56 1.72 18.02
C MET A 329 3.62 2.83 18.03
N ALA A 330 3.74 3.63 16.97
CA ALA A 330 4.61 4.80 16.93
C ALA A 330 4.28 5.82 18.03
N SER A 331 3.01 5.99 18.40
CA SER A 331 2.57 6.85 19.51
C SER A 331 2.71 6.20 20.91
N GLY A 332 3.30 5.01 20.99
CA GLY A 332 3.38 4.23 22.23
C GLY A 332 2.01 3.71 22.73
N LEU A 333 1.01 3.64 21.85
CA LEU A 333 -0.31 3.09 22.18
C LEU A 333 -0.25 1.56 22.03
N PRO A 334 -0.64 0.79 23.08
CA PRO A 334 -0.74 -0.66 22.94
C PRO A 334 -1.79 -1.04 21.93
N VAL A 335 -1.58 -2.17 21.27
CA VAL A 335 -2.49 -2.66 20.22
C VAL A 335 -3.00 -4.05 20.54
N VAL A 336 -4.27 -4.31 20.16
CA VAL A 336 -4.83 -5.65 20.08
C VAL A 336 -5.21 -5.90 18.63
N ALA A 337 -4.69 -6.96 18.02
CA ALA A 337 -4.90 -7.21 16.62
C ALA A 337 -5.21 -8.68 16.32
N SER A 338 -5.86 -8.94 15.20
CA SER A 338 -6.05 -10.31 14.71
C SER A 338 -4.73 -10.92 14.25
N ARG A 339 -4.48 -12.17 14.60
CA ARG A 339 -3.35 -12.97 14.09
C ARG A 339 -3.60 -13.36 12.64
N LEU A 340 -3.37 -12.42 11.73
CA LEU A 340 -3.73 -12.55 10.31
C LEU A 340 -2.62 -11.97 9.41
N SER A 341 -2.31 -12.68 8.32
CA SER A 341 -1.34 -12.23 7.28
C SER A 341 -0.03 -11.73 7.91
N GLY A 342 0.45 -10.54 7.53
CA GLY A 342 1.68 -9.94 8.04
C GLY A 342 1.57 -9.28 9.42
N ILE A 343 0.39 -9.23 10.05
CA ILE A 343 0.23 -8.57 11.36
C ILE A 343 1.18 -9.14 12.44
N PRO A 344 1.44 -10.47 12.52
CA PRO A 344 2.40 -11.02 13.47
C PRO A 344 3.87 -10.60 13.24
N GLU A 345 4.19 -10.00 12.11
CA GLU A 345 5.53 -9.46 11.83
C GLU A 345 5.71 -8.07 12.47
N LEU A 346 4.63 -7.32 12.64
CA LEU A 346 4.61 -6.03 13.34
C LEU A 346 4.36 -6.20 14.84
N VAL A 347 3.42 -7.07 15.21
CA VAL A 347 2.96 -7.25 16.60
C VAL A 347 3.46 -8.59 17.15
N ALA A 348 4.46 -8.54 18.01
CA ALA A 348 4.91 -9.70 18.79
C ALA A 348 3.97 -9.90 19.99
N ASP A 349 3.24 -11.02 19.99
CA ASP A 349 2.21 -11.34 20.99
C ASP A 349 2.74 -11.36 22.42
N GLY A 350 2.11 -10.59 23.32
CA GLY A 350 2.53 -10.43 24.71
C GLY A 350 3.78 -9.55 24.91
N VAL A 351 4.43 -9.07 23.84
CA VAL A 351 5.64 -8.26 23.89
C VAL A 351 5.39 -6.84 23.40
N SER A 352 4.94 -6.65 22.13
CA SER A 352 4.68 -5.34 21.53
C SER A 352 3.19 -5.08 21.25
N GLY A 353 2.31 -6.01 21.69
CA GLY A 353 0.87 -5.95 21.58
C GLY A 353 0.26 -7.30 21.92
N LEU A 354 -1.04 -7.45 21.72
CA LEU A 354 -1.76 -8.72 21.92
C LEU A 354 -2.36 -9.19 20.60
N LEU A 355 -2.21 -10.49 20.29
CA LEU A 355 -2.76 -11.10 19.09
C LEU A 355 -3.87 -12.09 19.44
N VAL A 356 -5.03 -11.93 18.82
CA VAL A 356 -6.20 -12.81 18.99
C VAL A 356 -6.55 -13.54 17.69
N PRO A 357 -7.23 -14.69 17.74
CA PRO A 357 -7.74 -15.35 16.53
C PRO A 357 -8.70 -14.41 15.75
N PRO A 358 -8.63 -14.38 14.40
CA PRO A 358 -9.56 -13.60 13.61
C PRO A 358 -11.01 -14.00 13.83
N GLY A 359 -11.89 -13.03 14.09
CA GLY A 359 -13.33 -13.26 14.30
C GLY A 359 -13.72 -13.74 15.69
N ASP A 360 -12.76 -13.92 16.60
CA ASP A 360 -13.03 -14.37 17.98
C ASP A 360 -13.27 -13.15 18.90
N ALA A 361 -14.54 -12.80 19.07
CA ALA A 361 -14.96 -11.71 19.95
C ALA A 361 -14.71 -11.99 21.44
N HIS A 362 -14.70 -13.26 21.87
CA HIS A 362 -14.39 -13.63 23.26
C HIS A 362 -12.92 -13.43 23.56
N ALA A 363 -12.01 -13.94 22.71
CA ALA A 363 -10.58 -13.72 22.85
C ALA A 363 -10.24 -12.22 22.82
N LEU A 364 -10.93 -11.44 21.95
CA LEU A 364 -10.77 -10.00 21.91
C LEU A 364 -11.23 -9.32 23.20
N ALA A 365 -12.36 -9.73 23.76
CA ALA A 365 -12.84 -9.23 25.06
C ALA A 365 -11.87 -9.59 26.21
N ASP A 366 -11.32 -10.80 26.24
CA ASP A 366 -10.35 -11.24 27.26
C ASP A 366 -9.07 -10.40 27.20
N ALA A 367 -8.53 -10.16 26.00
CA ALA A 367 -7.37 -9.31 25.80
C ALA A 367 -7.63 -7.86 26.27
N LEU A 368 -8.79 -7.30 25.94
CA LEU A 368 -9.19 -5.94 26.35
C LEU A 368 -9.43 -5.86 27.86
N ALA A 369 -10.05 -6.87 28.49
CA ALA A 369 -10.22 -6.93 29.95
C ALA A 369 -8.87 -6.93 30.67
N THR A 370 -7.90 -7.73 30.19
CA THR A 370 -6.53 -7.74 30.70
C THR A 370 -5.88 -6.36 30.64
N LEU A 371 -6.05 -5.65 29.52
CA LEU A 371 -5.52 -4.29 29.38
C LEU A 371 -6.28 -3.27 30.25
N ALA A 372 -7.57 -3.46 30.52
CA ALA A 372 -8.33 -2.60 31.43
C ALA A 372 -7.81 -2.69 32.86
N GLU A 373 -7.47 -3.90 33.31
CA GLU A 373 -7.03 -4.21 34.67
C GLU A 373 -5.56 -3.88 34.92
N ASP A 374 -4.69 -3.91 33.91
CA ASP A 374 -3.23 -3.71 34.05
C ASP A 374 -2.71 -2.52 33.23
N PRO A 375 -2.69 -1.29 33.79
CA PRO A 375 -2.10 -0.11 33.18
C PRO A 375 -0.59 -0.23 32.92
N ASP A 376 0.12 -1.01 33.73
CA ASP A 376 1.55 -1.23 33.55
C ASP A 376 1.83 -2.09 32.33
N LEU A 377 1.00 -3.11 32.09
CA LEU A 377 1.04 -3.88 30.87
C LEU A 377 0.80 -2.99 29.64
N ARG A 378 -0.20 -2.09 29.69
CA ARG A 378 -0.42 -1.13 28.59
C ARG A 378 0.84 -0.34 28.28
N ARG A 379 1.52 0.20 29.30
CA ARG A 379 2.76 0.98 29.11
C ARG A 379 3.90 0.14 28.54
N ARG A 380 4.10 -1.08 29.06
CA ARG A 380 5.15 -1.98 28.54
C ARG A 380 4.94 -2.36 27.08
N LEU A 381 3.71 -2.78 26.72
CA LEU A 381 3.38 -3.15 25.34
C LEU A 381 3.50 -1.95 24.40
N GLY A 382 3.04 -0.77 24.83
CA GLY A 382 3.13 0.44 24.04
C GLY A 382 4.59 0.87 23.79
N ALA A 383 5.45 0.82 24.81
CA ALA A 383 6.88 1.13 24.66
C ALA A 383 7.57 0.16 23.70
N ALA A 384 7.41 -1.15 23.90
CA ALA A 384 7.99 -2.15 23.01
C ALA A 384 7.42 -2.08 21.58
N GLY A 385 6.13 -1.73 21.45
CA GLY A 385 5.52 -1.48 20.15
C GLY A 385 6.18 -0.32 19.40
N ARG A 386 6.46 0.78 20.11
CA ARG A 386 7.18 1.91 19.53
C ARG A 386 8.58 1.54 19.09
N ASP A 387 9.33 0.80 19.89
CA ASP A 387 10.67 0.33 19.53
C ASP A 387 10.63 -0.51 18.24
N THR A 388 9.66 -1.41 18.10
CA THR A 388 9.45 -2.19 16.88
C THR A 388 9.25 -1.31 15.65
N VAL A 389 8.44 -0.23 15.77
CA VAL A 389 8.20 0.68 14.65
C VAL A 389 9.46 1.47 14.29
N LEU A 390 10.20 1.98 15.29
CA LEU A 390 11.45 2.70 15.08
C LEU A 390 12.51 1.84 14.39
N ASP A 391 12.54 0.54 14.66
CA ASP A 391 13.53 -0.38 14.11
C ASP A 391 13.20 -0.85 12.70
N ASP A 392 11.96 -1.25 12.42
CA ASP A 392 11.62 -1.97 11.20
C ASP A 392 10.56 -1.29 10.32
N PHE A 393 9.79 -0.34 10.87
CA PHE A 393 8.67 0.30 10.18
C PHE A 393 8.82 1.83 10.05
N ASP A 394 10.03 2.34 10.19
CA ASP A 394 10.37 3.73 9.88
C ASP A 394 10.39 3.96 8.37
N VAL A 395 9.60 4.92 7.91
CA VAL A 395 9.42 5.17 6.46
C VAL A 395 10.70 5.65 5.79
N ASP A 396 11.52 6.48 6.45
CA ASP A 396 12.75 7.00 5.86
C ASP A 396 13.80 5.88 5.72
N ARG A 397 13.93 5.00 6.70
CA ARG A 397 14.78 3.80 6.61
C ARG A 397 14.35 2.89 5.48
N ASN A 398 13.05 2.62 5.38
CA ASN A 398 12.54 1.69 4.37
C ASN A 398 12.61 2.30 2.97
N ALA A 399 12.36 3.60 2.81
CA ALA A 399 12.56 4.32 1.56
C ALA A 399 14.06 4.34 1.15
N ALA A 400 14.99 4.50 2.08
CA ALA A 400 16.42 4.41 1.79
C ALA A 400 16.83 3.01 1.27
N ARG A 401 16.28 1.94 1.87
CA ARG A 401 16.47 0.55 1.40
C ARG A 401 15.90 0.35 -0.01
N LEU A 402 14.71 0.90 -0.29
CA LEU A 402 14.10 0.85 -1.61
C LEU A 402 14.91 1.63 -2.64
N ALA A 403 15.33 2.86 -2.31
CA ALA A 403 16.16 3.70 -3.17
C ALA A 403 17.49 3.02 -3.54
N GLU A 404 18.16 2.39 -2.57
CA GLU A 404 19.39 1.64 -2.81
C GLU A 404 19.16 0.43 -3.74
N ARG A 405 18.05 -0.29 -3.53
CA ARG A 405 17.68 -1.42 -4.39
C ARG A 405 17.38 -0.98 -5.82
N ILE A 406 16.70 0.15 -5.99
CA ILE A 406 16.44 0.74 -7.30
C ILE A 406 17.74 1.20 -7.96
N ARG A 407 18.63 1.93 -7.25
CA ARG A 407 19.94 2.36 -7.78
C ARG A 407 20.76 1.19 -8.30
N ARG A 408 20.77 0.10 -7.54
CA ARG A 408 21.47 -1.12 -7.95
C ARG A 408 20.85 -1.72 -9.21
N ALA A 409 19.52 -1.85 -9.26
CA ALA A 409 18.79 -2.40 -10.40
C ALA A 409 18.92 -1.55 -11.67
N SER A 410 19.09 -0.21 -11.54
CA SER A 410 19.27 0.69 -12.67
C SER A 410 20.70 0.61 -13.27
N ARG A 411 21.69 0.18 -12.47
CA ARG A 411 23.10 0.06 -12.90
C ARG A 411 23.45 -1.33 -13.45
N GLU A 412 22.75 -2.36 -13.03
CA GLU A 412 22.95 -3.73 -13.53
C GLU A 412 22.23 -3.85 -14.88
N PRO A 413 22.93 -4.13 -16.01
CA PRO A 413 22.24 -4.40 -17.26
C PRO A 413 21.37 -5.62 -17.07
N GLY A 414 20.05 -5.47 -17.20
CA GLY A 414 19.12 -6.60 -17.14
C GLY A 414 19.50 -7.63 -18.20
N ASP A 415 19.55 -8.91 -17.83
CA ASP A 415 19.69 -10.03 -18.76
C ASP A 415 18.53 -10.01 -19.75
N GLY A 416 18.71 -9.30 -20.87
CA GLY A 416 17.69 -9.15 -21.89
C GLY A 416 17.35 -7.70 -22.30
N ALA A 417 17.97 -6.68 -21.68
CA ALA A 417 17.79 -5.30 -22.13
C ALA A 417 18.42 -5.13 -23.53
N PRO A 418 17.61 -4.85 -24.55
CA PRO A 418 18.15 -4.65 -25.90
C PRO A 418 18.87 -3.30 -25.94
N THR A 419 20.19 -3.32 -26.08
CA THR A 419 20.97 -2.14 -26.41
C THR A 419 20.56 -1.64 -27.80
N ASP A 420 19.76 -0.61 -27.84
CA ASP A 420 19.44 0.12 -29.07
C ASP A 420 20.37 1.35 -29.19
N PRO A 421 21.41 1.33 -30.03
CA PRO A 421 22.29 2.49 -30.23
C PRO A 421 21.56 3.71 -30.84
N ALA A 422 20.38 3.54 -31.41
CA ALA A 422 19.56 4.62 -31.94
C ALA A 422 18.63 5.28 -30.90
N ALA A 423 18.65 4.81 -29.65
CA ALA A 423 17.81 5.31 -28.57
C ALA A 423 18.10 6.78 -28.17
N ASN A 424 19.27 7.31 -28.50
CA ASN A 424 19.72 8.68 -28.17
C ASN A 424 19.41 9.74 -29.25
N ALA A 425 18.69 9.40 -30.32
CA ALA A 425 18.29 10.38 -31.29
C ALA A 425 17.13 11.23 -30.73
N THR A 426 17.44 12.43 -30.35
CA THR A 426 16.52 13.49 -29.90
C THR A 426 15.33 13.58 -30.84
N ILE A 427 14.11 13.39 -30.35
CA ILE A 427 12.87 13.71 -31.04
C ILE A 427 12.78 15.24 -31.07
N ARG A 428 13.39 15.88 -32.09
CA ARG A 428 13.10 17.29 -32.39
C ARG A 428 11.69 17.34 -32.95
N GLU A 429 10.80 18.06 -32.29
CA GLU A 429 9.53 18.46 -32.89
C GLU A 429 9.81 19.26 -34.17
N PRO A 430 9.12 18.99 -35.27
CA PRO A 430 9.06 19.94 -36.36
C PRO A 430 8.26 21.15 -35.84
N ALA A 431 8.88 22.33 -35.91
CA ALA A 431 8.24 23.59 -35.62
C ALA A 431 6.98 23.78 -36.49
N ALA A 432 5.88 24.20 -35.80
CA ALA A 432 4.58 24.77 -36.20
C ALA A 432 3.92 24.25 -37.49
#